data_bbbd665e80b12841fcf9168f9e2817df
#
_entry.id   bbbd665e80b12841fcf9168f9e2817df
#
_cell.length_a   1.000
_cell.length_b   1.000
_cell.length_c   1.000
_cell.angle_alpha   90.00
_cell.angle_beta   90.00
_cell.angle_gamma   90.00
#
_symmetry.space_group_name_H-M   'P 1'
#
loop_
_entity.id
_entity.type
_entity.pdbx_description
1 polymer ?
#
loop_
_entity_poly.entity_id
_entity_poly.type
_entity_poly.pdbx_seq_one_letter_code
_entity_poly.pdbx_strand_id
1 'polypeptide(L)'
;MHRLLPLLLALLPMPVQALDLMPTTLRLPAAQGRSELWLHNPGPGHWRGQVQVWAWDQQPAAEHLQRSAQVLASPTLLDLPAGARQRVWLLPASSAPVAVEQAFRIILAPAEPAMPRYSLPLFRGEPARTAAPSLQAEVVVNGSQFMLRLLNSGNGHARLSDLAYEAADGHRSLLLPGLAGYVLAARQRQWQLPPRADGYAGGRFHARLQDGTAVILAAPAPAIAARQPSGL
;
A
#
# COMPACT_ATOMS: atom_id res chain seq x y z
N MET A 1 49.79 4.02 41.85
CA MET A 1 48.37 3.71 41.70
C MET A 1 47.85 4.45 40.46
N HIS A 2 47.81 3.79 39.30
CA HIS A 2 47.36 4.38 38.03
C HIS A 2 45.88 4.05 37.86
N ARG A 3 45.03 5.08 37.91
CA ARG A 3 43.57 4.95 37.62
C ARG A 3 43.39 5.00 36.13
N LEU A 4 43.08 3.85 35.51
CA LEU A 4 42.57 3.75 34.14
C LEU A 4 41.15 4.28 34.09
N LEU A 5 40.94 5.39 33.40
CA LEU A 5 39.64 5.95 33.09
C LEU A 5 39.07 5.17 31.87
N PRO A 6 37.88 4.52 31.95
CA PRO A 6 37.32 3.88 30.78
C PRO A 6 36.80 4.94 29.79
N LEU A 7 37.32 4.93 28.58
CA LEU A 7 36.88 5.74 27.49
C LEU A 7 35.51 5.18 27.01
N LEU A 8 34.43 5.81 27.43
CA LEU A 8 33.07 5.47 26.98
C LEU A 8 32.90 5.98 25.53
N LEU A 9 33.08 5.08 24.55
CA LEU A 9 32.87 5.39 23.15
C LEU A 9 31.35 5.52 22.92
N ALA A 10 30.83 6.75 22.91
CA ALA A 10 29.44 7.03 22.59
C ALA A 10 29.17 6.71 21.11
N LEU A 11 28.44 5.62 20.82
CA LEU A 11 27.87 5.38 19.49
C LEU A 11 26.83 6.47 19.20
N LEU A 12 27.25 7.51 18.49
CA LEU A 12 26.30 8.48 17.94
C LEU A 12 25.47 7.80 16.86
N PRO A 13 24.13 7.88 16.91
CA PRO A 13 23.30 7.36 15.85
C PRO A 13 23.62 8.13 14.55
N MET A 14 24.07 7.41 13.53
CA MET A 14 24.26 8.02 12.21
C MET A 14 22.88 8.45 11.67
N PRO A 15 22.73 9.69 11.20
CA PRO A 15 21.48 10.14 10.60
C PRO A 15 21.16 9.26 9.39
N VAL A 16 20.01 8.60 9.40
CA VAL A 16 19.50 7.87 8.24
C VAL A 16 19.19 8.92 7.16
N GLN A 17 19.88 8.83 6.03
CA GLN A 17 19.64 9.72 4.89
C GLN A 17 18.36 9.30 4.18
N ALA A 18 17.25 9.92 4.56
CA ALA A 18 15.95 9.72 3.92
C ALA A 18 15.71 10.81 2.87
N LEU A 19 15.16 10.43 1.70
CA LEU A 19 14.66 11.39 0.72
C LEU A 19 13.30 11.93 1.14
N ASP A 20 13.07 13.20 0.91
CA ASP A 20 11.72 13.77 0.90
C ASP A 20 11.08 13.52 -0.46
N LEU A 21 9.88 12.97 -0.46
CA LEU A 21 9.15 12.57 -1.66
C LEU A 21 7.77 13.22 -1.68
N MET A 22 7.43 13.84 -2.80
CA MET A 22 6.14 14.50 -2.98
C MET A 22 5.62 14.36 -4.41
N PRO A 23 4.37 13.92 -4.60
CA PRO A 23 3.45 13.36 -3.61
C PRO A 23 3.80 11.93 -3.21
N THR A 24 3.25 11.43 -2.11
CA THR A 24 3.44 10.03 -1.65
C THR A 24 2.46 9.04 -2.29
N THR A 25 1.45 9.53 -3.00
CA THR A 25 0.53 8.76 -3.83
C THR A 25 0.41 9.48 -5.17
N LEU A 26 0.71 8.76 -6.24
CA LEU A 26 0.77 9.29 -7.60
C LEU A 26 -0.50 8.94 -8.36
N ARG A 27 -0.97 9.86 -9.19
CA ARG A 27 -2.09 9.66 -10.11
C ARG A 27 -1.66 10.02 -11.51
N LEU A 28 -1.95 9.14 -12.46
CA LEU A 28 -1.69 9.33 -13.87
C LEU A 28 -3.03 9.29 -14.62
N PRO A 29 -3.58 10.45 -15.05
CA PRO A 29 -4.82 10.48 -15.81
C PRO A 29 -4.74 9.58 -17.05
N ALA A 30 -5.87 8.95 -17.41
CA ALA A 30 -5.92 8.02 -18.53
C ALA A 30 -5.62 8.70 -19.88
N ALA A 31 -6.18 9.89 -20.10
CA ALA A 31 -6.01 10.66 -21.32
C ALA A 31 -4.92 11.74 -21.16
N GLN A 32 -3.89 11.70 -21.98
CA GLN A 32 -2.81 12.71 -22.10
C GLN A 32 -2.17 13.15 -20.78
N GLY A 33 -2.25 12.30 -19.77
CA GLY A 33 -1.77 12.62 -18.45
C GLY A 33 -0.27 12.44 -18.31
N ARG A 34 0.33 13.29 -17.52
CA ARG A 34 1.65 13.10 -16.91
C ARG A 34 1.50 13.28 -15.42
N SER A 35 2.34 12.60 -14.68
CA SER A 35 2.47 12.76 -13.25
C SER A 35 3.88 13.15 -12.89
N GLU A 36 4.05 13.85 -11.79
CA GLU A 36 5.35 14.33 -11.33
C GLU A 36 5.63 13.75 -9.96
N LEU A 37 6.85 13.25 -9.78
CA LEU A 37 7.39 12.91 -8.49
C LEU A 37 8.59 13.81 -8.22
N TRP A 38 8.51 14.59 -7.17
CA TRP A 38 9.61 15.41 -6.68
C TRP A 38 10.39 14.67 -5.61
N LEU A 39 11.69 14.69 -5.75
CA LEU A 39 12.64 14.17 -4.77
C LEU A 39 13.47 15.32 -4.24
N HIS A 40 13.74 15.33 -2.95
CA HIS A 40 14.68 16.23 -2.31
C HIS A 40 15.61 15.40 -1.42
N ASN A 41 16.88 15.64 -1.53
CA ASN A 41 17.89 15.02 -0.68
C ASN A 41 18.30 15.98 0.45
N PRO A 42 17.72 15.91 1.64
CA PRO A 42 18.09 16.78 2.76
C PRO A 42 19.40 16.33 3.45
N GLY A 43 19.89 15.15 3.10
CA GLY A 43 21.10 14.57 3.69
C GLY A 43 22.38 15.26 3.24
N PRO A 44 23.51 15.05 3.96
CA PRO A 44 24.79 15.69 3.66
C PRO A 44 25.55 15.02 2.51
N GLY A 45 25.18 13.81 2.09
CA GLY A 45 25.83 13.04 1.02
C GLY A 45 24.99 12.97 -0.24
N HIS A 46 25.56 12.36 -1.31
CA HIS A 46 24.83 12.06 -2.52
C HIS A 46 23.87 10.90 -2.31
N TRP A 47 22.66 11.02 -2.83
CA TRP A 47 21.76 9.88 -3.02
C TRP A 47 21.79 9.47 -4.50
N ARG A 48 22.21 8.23 -4.77
CA ARG A 48 22.24 7.66 -6.13
C ARG A 48 21.32 6.46 -6.21
N GLY A 49 20.64 6.29 -7.35
CA GLY A 49 19.75 5.17 -7.52
C GLY A 49 19.00 5.16 -8.84
N GLN A 50 18.01 4.27 -8.92
CA GLN A 50 17.19 4.06 -10.10
C GLN A 50 15.72 4.19 -9.79
N VAL A 51 14.97 4.78 -10.73
CA VAL A 51 13.53 4.75 -10.76
C VAL A 51 13.09 3.52 -11.55
N GLN A 52 12.27 2.68 -10.95
CA GLN A 52 11.74 1.48 -11.55
C GLN A 52 10.22 1.50 -11.49
N VAL A 53 9.55 1.08 -12.55
CA VAL A 53 8.10 0.96 -12.61
C VAL A 53 7.72 -0.52 -12.58
N TRP A 54 6.82 -0.88 -11.66
CA TRP A 54 6.32 -2.22 -11.49
C TRP A 54 4.80 -2.21 -11.56
N ALA A 55 4.20 -3.03 -12.41
CA ALA A 55 2.78 -3.32 -12.34
C ALA A 55 2.46 -3.98 -11.00
N TRP A 56 1.39 -3.56 -10.38
CA TRP A 56 0.98 -4.03 -9.07
C TRP A 56 -0.37 -4.72 -9.18
N ASP A 57 -0.41 -5.98 -8.82
CA ASP A 57 -1.60 -6.80 -8.79
C ASP A 57 -1.82 -7.42 -7.40
N GLN A 58 -3.06 -7.82 -7.10
CA GLN A 58 -3.44 -8.41 -5.83
C GLN A 58 -4.22 -9.71 -6.04
N GLN A 59 -3.85 -10.71 -5.25
CA GLN A 59 -4.63 -11.91 -4.94
C GLN A 59 -5.01 -11.88 -3.46
N PRO A 60 -5.94 -12.74 -2.99
CA PRO A 60 -6.41 -12.67 -1.60
C PRO A 60 -5.29 -12.58 -0.56
N ALA A 61 -4.29 -13.43 -0.67
CA ALA A 61 -3.21 -13.56 0.31
C ALA A 61 -1.85 -12.99 -0.15
N ALA A 62 -1.76 -12.43 -1.36
CA ALA A 62 -0.47 -12.01 -1.93
C ALA A 62 -0.60 -10.74 -2.77
N GLU A 63 0.46 -9.94 -2.76
CA GLU A 63 0.67 -8.86 -3.72
C GLU A 63 1.72 -9.30 -4.75
N HIS A 64 1.45 -9.02 -6.02
CA HIS A 64 2.33 -9.37 -7.11
C HIS A 64 2.87 -8.11 -7.77
N LEU A 65 4.18 -8.07 -7.93
CA LEU A 65 4.88 -6.98 -8.61
C LEU A 65 5.63 -7.55 -9.80
N GLN A 66 5.39 -6.99 -10.98
CA GLN A 66 6.08 -7.34 -12.21
C GLN A 66 6.61 -6.08 -12.88
N ARG A 67 7.85 -6.12 -13.40
CA ARG A 67 8.37 -4.98 -14.15
C ARG A 67 7.44 -4.61 -15.30
N SER A 68 7.21 -3.31 -15.48
CA SER A 68 6.25 -2.81 -16.46
C SER A 68 6.81 -1.69 -17.29
N ALA A 69 6.54 -1.75 -18.60
CA ALA A 69 6.81 -0.67 -19.55
C ALA A 69 5.55 0.16 -19.86
N GLN A 70 4.41 -0.09 -19.20
CA GLN A 70 3.17 0.64 -19.44
C GLN A 70 3.20 2.09 -18.93
N VAL A 71 4.10 2.37 -18.01
CA VAL A 71 4.39 3.72 -17.52
C VAL A 71 5.90 3.94 -17.66
N LEU A 72 6.27 5.05 -18.25
CA LEU A 72 7.65 5.47 -18.45
C LEU A 72 8.04 6.48 -17.37
N ALA A 73 9.20 6.29 -16.77
CA ALA A 73 9.79 7.26 -15.84
C ALA A 73 10.97 7.99 -16.51
N SER A 74 11.10 9.29 -16.27
CA SER A 74 12.22 10.08 -16.80
C SER A 74 12.61 11.19 -15.82
N PRO A 75 13.89 11.27 -15.41
CA PRO A 75 14.96 10.30 -15.68
C PRO A 75 14.79 8.99 -14.90
N THR A 76 15.42 7.91 -15.37
CA THR A 76 15.47 6.63 -14.68
C THR A 76 16.68 6.47 -13.77
N LEU A 77 17.75 7.18 -14.05
CA LEU A 77 18.96 7.24 -13.20
C LEU A 77 18.97 8.56 -12.46
N LEU A 78 19.25 8.48 -11.18
CA LEU A 78 19.26 9.63 -10.27
C LEU A 78 20.62 9.75 -9.60
N ASP A 79 21.14 10.97 -9.56
CA ASP A 79 22.27 11.39 -8.73
C ASP A 79 21.90 12.72 -8.08
N LEU A 80 21.52 12.68 -6.82
CA LEU A 80 21.08 13.84 -6.05
C LEU A 80 22.16 14.23 -5.04
N PRO A 81 22.92 15.31 -5.31
CA PRO A 81 23.78 15.90 -4.29
C PRO A 81 23.04 16.32 -3.04
N ALA A 82 23.76 16.61 -1.98
CA ALA A 82 23.22 17.19 -0.74
C ALA A 82 22.40 18.44 -1.04
N GLY A 83 21.19 18.54 -0.50
CA GLY A 83 20.25 19.65 -0.69
C GLY A 83 19.60 19.72 -2.08
N ALA A 84 19.95 18.83 -3.01
CA ALA A 84 19.42 18.88 -4.37
C ALA A 84 17.98 18.41 -4.45
N ARG A 85 17.27 18.98 -5.44
CA ARG A 85 15.92 18.57 -5.82
C ARG A 85 15.91 18.05 -7.24
N GLN A 86 15.17 16.98 -7.49
CA GLN A 86 15.01 16.36 -8.80
C GLN A 86 13.55 16.03 -9.03
N ARG A 87 13.08 16.32 -10.24
CA ARG A 87 11.77 15.89 -10.71
C ARG A 87 11.90 14.65 -11.58
N VAL A 88 11.02 13.70 -11.37
CA VAL A 88 10.81 12.52 -12.21
C VAL A 88 9.44 12.64 -12.85
N TRP A 89 9.40 12.60 -14.17
CA TRP A 89 8.18 12.53 -14.94
C TRP A 89 7.73 11.07 -15.07
N LEU A 90 6.42 10.88 -14.96
CA LEU A 90 5.77 9.59 -15.18
C LEU A 90 4.74 9.77 -16.27
N LEU A 91 4.91 9.05 -17.37
CA LEU A 91 4.10 9.17 -18.59
C LEU A 91 3.52 7.82 -18.94
N PRO A 92 2.26 7.74 -19.42
CA PRO A 92 1.74 6.51 -19.95
C PRO A 92 2.46 6.16 -21.26
N ALA A 93 2.80 4.90 -21.47
CA ALA A 93 3.36 4.43 -22.73
C ALA A 93 2.33 4.41 -23.86
N SER A 94 1.05 4.47 -23.52
CA SER A 94 -0.06 4.54 -24.47
C SER A 94 -1.11 5.52 -23.95
N SER A 95 -1.70 6.32 -24.83
CA SER A 95 -2.81 7.22 -24.55
C SER A 95 -4.18 6.53 -24.56
N ALA A 96 -4.22 5.21 -24.77
CA ALA A 96 -5.48 4.46 -24.78
C ALA A 96 -6.21 4.59 -23.43
N PRO A 97 -7.51 4.83 -23.43
CA PRO A 97 -8.33 4.86 -22.23
C PRO A 97 -8.25 3.53 -21.48
N VAL A 98 -8.41 3.58 -20.17
CA VAL A 98 -8.50 2.39 -19.31
C VAL A 98 -9.86 2.40 -18.62
N ALA A 99 -10.63 1.33 -18.76
CA ALA A 99 -11.96 1.20 -18.16
C ALA A 99 -11.89 0.89 -16.66
N VAL A 100 -10.82 0.19 -16.25
CA VAL A 100 -10.54 -0.17 -14.86
C VAL A 100 -9.19 0.43 -14.50
N GLU A 101 -9.09 1.06 -13.35
CA GLU A 101 -7.86 1.65 -12.85
C GLU A 101 -6.74 0.62 -12.80
N GLN A 102 -5.58 0.99 -13.34
CA GLN A 102 -4.36 0.20 -13.29
C GLN A 102 -3.49 0.68 -12.15
N ALA A 103 -2.93 -0.25 -11.40
CA ALA A 103 -2.06 0.05 -10.26
C ALA A 103 -0.60 -0.29 -10.58
N PHE A 104 0.29 0.58 -10.09
CA PHE A 104 1.75 0.42 -10.23
C PHE A 104 2.43 0.77 -8.91
N ARG A 105 3.67 0.30 -8.77
CA ARG A 105 4.61 0.76 -7.76
C ARG A 105 5.79 1.45 -8.43
N ILE A 106 6.05 2.67 -8.02
CA ILE A 106 7.26 3.39 -8.38
C ILE A 106 8.29 3.09 -7.31
N ILE A 107 9.33 2.36 -7.70
CA ILE A 107 10.39 1.94 -6.78
C ILE A 107 11.60 2.85 -7.02
N LEU A 108 12.03 3.55 -5.97
CA LEU A 108 13.32 4.22 -5.93
C LEU A 108 14.30 3.24 -5.28
N ALA A 109 15.14 2.63 -6.11
CA ALA A 109 16.12 1.63 -5.68
C ALA A 109 17.47 2.33 -5.54
N PRO A 110 18.02 2.47 -4.31
CA PRO A 110 19.31 3.07 -4.10
C PRO A 110 20.43 2.19 -4.69
N ALA A 111 21.51 2.82 -5.12
CA ALA A 111 22.72 2.13 -5.56
C ALA A 111 23.45 1.46 -4.38
N GLU A 112 23.35 2.08 -3.21
CA GLU A 112 23.94 1.58 -1.98
C GLU A 112 22.90 0.78 -1.19
N PRO A 113 23.14 -0.52 -0.90
CA PRO A 113 22.16 -1.37 -0.20
C PRO A 113 21.78 -0.90 1.20
N ALA A 114 22.65 -0.13 1.87
CA ALA A 114 22.40 0.42 3.21
C ALA A 114 21.39 1.60 3.19
N MET A 115 21.13 2.19 2.01
CA MET A 115 20.21 3.30 1.87
C MET A 115 18.75 2.83 1.78
N PRO A 116 17.78 3.63 2.24
CA PRO A 116 16.37 3.29 2.16
C PRO A 116 15.88 3.11 0.72
N ARG A 117 15.13 2.04 0.48
CA ARG A 117 14.37 1.82 -0.73
C ARG A 117 12.95 2.34 -0.54
N TYR A 118 12.44 3.10 -1.50
CA TYR A 118 11.09 3.64 -1.44
C TYR A 118 10.17 2.94 -2.43
N SER A 119 8.90 2.78 -2.05
CA SER A 119 7.86 2.19 -2.89
C SER A 119 6.60 3.03 -2.81
N LEU A 120 6.30 3.76 -3.87
CA LEU A 120 5.17 4.67 -3.96
C LEU A 120 4.07 4.08 -4.86
N PRO A 121 2.81 4.13 -4.46
CA PRO A 121 1.71 3.74 -5.32
C PRO A 121 1.51 4.77 -6.43
N LEU A 122 1.27 4.28 -7.64
CA LEU A 122 0.79 5.06 -8.79
C LEU A 122 -0.47 4.40 -9.33
N PHE A 123 -1.51 5.18 -9.54
CA PHE A 123 -2.77 4.74 -10.11
C PHE A 123 -3.01 5.45 -11.44
N ARG A 124 -3.23 4.65 -12.51
CA ARG A 124 -3.56 5.14 -13.84
C ARG A 124 -5.02 4.84 -14.14
N GLY A 125 -5.78 5.86 -14.47
CA GLY A 125 -7.20 5.72 -14.78
C GLY A 125 -7.94 7.04 -14.78
N GLU A 126 -9.27 6.95 -14.86
CA GLU A 126 -10.14 8.11 -14.76
C GLU A 126 -10.05 8.77 -13.36
N PRO A 127 -10.40 10.06 -13.26
CA PRO A 127 -10.45 10.75 -11.98
C PRO A 127 -11.35 10.03 -10.97
N ALA A 128 -11.00 10.12 -9.69
CA ALA A 128 -11.69 9.44 -8.59
C ALA A 128 -13.21 9.66 -8.49
N ARG A 129 -13.77 10.65 -9.18
CA ARG A 129 -15.23 10.89 -9.24
C ARG A 129 -15.97 9.87 -10.08
N THR A 130 -15.29 9.25 -11.07
CA THR A 130 -15.86 8.24 -11.97
C THR A 130 -15.36 6.84 -11.65
N ALA A 131 -14.21 6.73 -10.99
CA ALA A 131 -13.61 5.47 -10.54
C ALA A 131 -13.82 5.30 -9.03
N ALA A 132 -14.95 4.71 -8.64
CA ALA A 132 -15.26 4.46 -7.23
C ALA A 132 -15.00 2.99 -6.84
N PRO A 133 -14.52 2.73 -5.60
CA PRO A 133 -14.48 1.38 -5.08
C PRO A 133 -15.90 0.90 -4.72
N SER A 134 -16.14 -0.40 -4.89
CA SER A 134 -17.34 -1.11 -4.43
C SER A 134 -16.89 -2.29 -3.57
N LEU A 135 -16.96 -2.13 -2.26
CA LEU A 135 -16.37 -3.07 -1.30
C LEU A 135 -17.42 -4.01 -0.73
N GLN A 136 -17.08 -5.30 -0.73
CA GLN A 136 -17.82 -6.35 -0.04
C GLN A 136 -16.85 -7.03 0.96
N ALA A 137 -17.32 -7.26 2.19
CA ALA A 137 -16.55 -7.90 3.23
C ALA A 137 -17.05 -9.33 3.47
N GLU A 138 -16.12 -10.23 3.74
CA GLU A 138 -16.37 -11.61 4.11
C GLU A 138 -15.38 -12.01 5.22
N VAL A 139 -15.88 -12.72 6.25
CA VAL A 139 -15.01 -13.39 7.21
C VAL A 139 -14.82 -14.82 6.76
N VAL A 140 -13.59 -15.18 6.47
CA VAL A 140 -13.21 -16.54 6.05
C VAL A 140 -12.50 -17.22 7.21
N VAL A 141 -12.96 -18.44 7.55
CA VAL A 141 -12.35 -19.25 8.60
C VAL A 141 -11.51 -20.34 7.95
N ASN A 142 -10.23 -20.38 8.29
CA ASN A 142 -9.30 -21.41 7.85
C ASN A 142 -8.68 -22.10 9.07
N GLY A 143 -9.21 -23.25 9.44
CA GLY A 143 -8.87 -23.91 10.72
C GLY A 143 -9.24 -23.03 11.91
N SER A 144 -8.24 -22.62 12.69
CA SER A 144 -8.41 -21.72 13.84
C SER A 144 -8.18 -20.23 13.49
N GLN A 145 -7.86 -19.92 12.23
CA GLN A 145 -7.55 -18.56 11.80
C GLN A 145 -8.77 -17.88 11.19
N PHE A 146 -9.02 -16.64 11.63
CA PHE A 146 -10.00 -15.77 11.01
C PHE A 146 -9.32 -14.80 10.06
N MET A 147 -9.91 -14.63 8.87
CA MET A 147 -9.43 -13.71 7.85
C MET A 147 -10.56 -12.77 7.44
N LEU A 148 -10.33 -11.48 7.45
CA LEU A 148 -11.20 -10.54 6.74
C LEU A 148 -10.77 -10.51 5.27
N ARG A 149 -11.67 -10.90 4.39
CA ARG A 149 -11.52 -10.75 2.94
C ARG A 149 -12.35 -9.57 2.47
N LEU A 150 -11.76 -8.66 1.73
CA LEU A 150 -12.46 -7.59 1.04
C LEU A 150 -12.34 -7.80 -0.46
N LEU A 151 -13.48 -7.84 -1.15
CA LEU A 151 -13.60 -7.82 -2.59
C LEU A 151 -13.96 -6.39 -3.02
N ASN A 152 -13.23 -5.85 -3.96
CA ASN A 152 -13.54 -4.60 -4.63
C ASN A 152 -14.02 -4.88 -6.05
N SER A 153 -15.33 -4.79 -6.29
CA SER A 153 -15.92 -4.95 -7.61
C SER A 153 -16.00 -3.63 -8.40
N GLY A 154 -15.54 -2.53 -7.80
CA GLY A 154 -15.48 -1.22 -8.45
C GLY A 154 -14.31 -1.09 -9.41
N ASN A 155 -14.31 0.01 -10.16
CA ASN A 155 -13.30 0.34 -11.16
C ASN A 155 -12.16 1.24 -10.62
N GLY A 156 -12.20 1.64 -9.35
CA GLY A 156 -11.17 2.38 -8.63
C GLY A 156 -10.71 1.64 -7.38
N HIS A 157 -9.48 1.90 -6.92
CA HIS A 157 -8.96 1.31 -5.69
C HIS A 157 -9.60 1.90 -4.44
N ALA A 158 -9.62 1.12 -3.36
CA ALA A 158 -9.87 1.60 -2.01
C ALA A 158 -8.55 1.64 -1.22
N ARG A 159 -8.22 2.80 -0.65
CA ARG A 159 -7.20 2.94 0.38
C ARG A 159 -7.91 2.98 1.73
N LEU A 160 -7.61 2.02 2.59
CA LEU A 160 -8.28 1.85 3.88
C LEU A 160 -7.36 2.24 5.02
N SER A 161 -7.92 2.94 5.99
CA SER A 161 -7.26 3.26 7.26
C SER A 161 -8.20 3.00 8.43
N ASP A 162 -7.60 2.84 9.61
CA ASP A 162 -8.30 2.67 10.89
C ASP A 162 -9.35 1.55 10.86
N LEU A 163 -8.92 0.37 10.38
CA LEU A 163 -9.82 -0.79 10.33
C LEU A 163 -10.21 -1.20 11.74
N ALA A 164 -11.50 -1.25 12.01
CA ALA A 164 -12.08 -1.60 13.28
C ALA A 164 -13.23 -2.62 13.10
N TYR A 165 -13.52 -3.35 14.16
CA TYR A 165 -14.68 -4.23 14.24
C TYR A 165 -15.61 -3.77 15.35
N GLU A 166 -16.90 -3.71 15.08
CA GLU A 166 -17.97 -3.46 16.02
C GLU A 166 -18.78 -4.75 16.17
N ALA A 167 -18.75 -5.32 17.37
CA ALA A 167 -19.48 -6.54 17.70
C ALA A 167 -21.00 -6.28 17.80
N ALA A 168 -21.79 -7.36 17.88
CA ALA A 168 -23.26 -7.26 17.95
C ALA A 168 -23.76 -6.50 19.20
N ASP A 169 -22.98 -6.47 20.28
CA ASP A 169 -23.25 -5.72 21.50
C ASP A 169 -22.87 -4.22 21.42
N GLY A 170 -22.37 -3.78 20.26
CA GLY A 170 -21.92 -2.41 20.03
C GLY A 170 -20.47 -2.11 20.47
N HIS A 171 -19.79 -3.09 21.08
CA HIS A 171 -18.38 -2.89 21.46
C HIS A 171 -17.48 -2.79 20.23
N ARG A 172 -16.72 -1.70 20.13
CA ARG A 172 -15.83 -1.44 18.99
C ARG A 172 -14.37 -1.66 19.35
N SER A 173 -13.69 -2.48 18.56
CA SER A 173 -12.27 -2.81 18.68
C SER A 173 -11.51 -2.32 17.46
N LEU A 174 -10.45 -1.53 17.64
CA LEU A 174 -9.55 -1.12 16.57
C LEU A 174 -8.63 -2.30 16.23
N LEU A 175 -8.64 -2.76 14.98
CA LEU A 175 -7.87 -3.91 14.52
C LEU A 175 -6.54 -3.48 13.90
N LEU A 176 -6.56 -2.48 13.02
CA LEU A 176 -5.38 -1.94 12.34
C LEU A 176 -5.43 -0.41 12.38
N PRO A 177 -4.64 0.24 13.26
CA PRO A 177 -4.53 1.69 13.30
C PRO A 177 -3.75 2.24 12.09
N GLY A 178 -4.11 3.43 11.64
CA GLY A 178 -3.48 4.09 10.52
C GLY A 178 -3.75 3.36 9.20
N LEU A 179 -2.76 3.25 8.32
CA LEU A 179 -2.91 2.64 6.99
C LEU A 179 -3.09 1.12 7.10
N ALA A 180 -4.31 0.64 6.90
CA ALA A 180 -4.61 -0.79 6.80
C ALA A 180 -4.18 -1.38 5.44
N GLY A 181 -4.19 -0.58 4.37
CA GLY A 181 -3.73 -0.98 3.05
C GLY A 181 -4.65 -0.57 1.90
N TYR A 182 -4.48 -1.24 0.78
CA TYR A 182 -5.24 -1.00 -0.45
C TYR A 182 -6.00 -2.25 -0.87
N VAL A 183 -7.18 -2.07 -1.45
CA VAL A 183 -7.87 -3.10 -2.26
C VAL A 183 -7.97 -2.53 -3.66
N LEU A 184 -7.22 -3.08 -4.60
CA LEU A 184 -7.16 -2.59 -5.98
C LEU A 184 -8.49 -2.79 -6.70
N ALA A 185 -8.71 -2.03 -7.76
CA ALA A 185 -9.89 -2.14 -8.61
C ALA A 185 -10.04 -3.56 -9.17
N ALA A 186 -11.23 -4.12 -9.09
CA ALA A 186 -11.56 -5.50 -9.52
C ALA A 186 -10.66 -6.57 -8.88
N ARG A 187 -10.17 -6.33 -7.66
CA ARG A 187 -9.31 -7.24 -6.91
C ARG A 187 -9.85 -7.51 -5.52
N GLN A 188 -9.17 -8.41 -4.82
CA GLN A 188 -9.47 -8.77 -3.44
C GLN A 188 -8.19 -8.82 -2.61
N ARG A 189 -8.35 -8.56 -1.32
CA ARG A 189 -7.29 -8.66 -0.33
C ARG A 189 -7.84 -9.24 0.96
N GLN A 190 -6.99 -9.92 1.72
CA GLN A 190 -7.36 -10.42 3.04
C GLN A 190 -6.35 -10.01 4.11
N TRP A 191 -6.85 -9.88 5.32
CA TRP A 191 -6.09 -9.62 6.53
C TRP A 191 -6.37 -10.69 7.55
N GLN A 192 -5.34 -11.13 8.23
CA GLN A 192 -5.51 -12.00 9.39
C GLN A 192 -6.15 -11.21 10.53
N LEU A 193 -7.16 -11.78 11.14
CA LEU A 193 -7.85 -11.21 12.29
C LEU A 193 -7.38 -11.88 13.58
N PRO A 194 -7.35 -11.16 14.72
CA PRO A 194 -7.09 -11.77 16.01
C PRO A 194 -8.20 -12.76 16.38
N PRO A 195 -7.91 -13.82 17.14
CA PRO A 195 -8.93 -14.75 17.61
C PRO A 195 -9.97 -14.03 18.49
N ARG A 196 -11.25 -14.35 18.28
CA ARG A 196 -12.38 -13.83 19.07
C ARG A 196 -13.38 -14.94 19.38
N ALA A 197 -13.98 -14.88 20.58
CA ALA A 197 -14.96 -15.87 21.02
C ALA A 197 -16.25 -15.85 20.18
N ASP A 198 -16.66 -14.66 19.70
CA ASP A 198 -17.82 -14.47 18.83
C ASP A 198 -17.57 -14.88 17.36
N GLY A 199 -16.33 -15.22 16.99
CA GLY A 199 -15.95 -15.56 15.62
C GLY A 199 -16.29 -14.48 14.60
N TYR A 200 -16.42 -13.23 15.02
CA TYR A 200 -16.86 -12.09 14.19
C TYR A 200 -18.31 -12.23 13.67
N ALA A 201 -19.14 -13.00 14.36
CA ALA A 201 -20.53 -13.19 13.98
C ALA A 201 -21.40 -11.98 14.40
N GLY A 202 -22.30 -11.56 13.49
CA GLY A 202 -23.30 -10.52 13.75
C GLY A 202 -22.77 -9.09 13.91
N GLY A 203 -21.47 -8.87 13.74
CA GLY A 203 -20.87 -7.55 13.81
C GLY A 203 -20.59 -6.92 12.44
N ARG A 204 -19.90 -5.78 12.44
CA ARG A 204 -19.55 -5.01 11.23
C ARG A 204 -18.12 -4.52 11.29
N PHE A 205 -17.48 -4.43 10.12
CA PHE A 205 -16.19 -3.78 10.00
C PHE A 205 -16.37 -2.32 9.61
N HIS A 206 -15.53 -1.47 10.16
CA HIS A 206 -15.45 -0.04 9.89
C HIS A 206 -14.07 0.30 9.37
N ALA A 207 -14.01 1.19 8.40
CA ALA A 207 -12.74 1.75 7.93
C ALA A 207 -12.97 3.19 7.45
N ARG A 208 -11.88 3.91 7.16
CA ARG A 208 -11.92 5.18 6.46
C ARG A 208 -11.30 5.02 5.08
N LEU A 209 -11.93 5.59 4.07
CA LEU A 209 -11.38 5.70 2.73
C LEU A 209 -10.34 6.82 2.65
N GLN A 210 -9.71 6.93 1.47
CA GLN A 210 -8.65 7.92 1.21
C GLN A 210 -9.09 9.39 1.34
N ASP A 211 -10.38 9.68 1.13
CA ASP A 211 -11.01 11.00 1.28
C ASP A 211 -11.49 11.28 2.71
N GLY A 212 -11.24 10.36 3.65
CA GLY A 212 -11.69 10.43 5.03
C GLY A 212 -13.11 9.89 5.26
N THR A 213 -13.84 9.53 4.20
CA THR A 213 -15.19 8.96 4.31
C THR A 213 -15.16 7.68 5.14
N ALA A 214 -16.01 7.61 6.17
CA ALA A 214 -16.20 6.40 6.93
C ALA A 214 -17.07 5.42 6.15
N VAL A 215 -16.63 4.17 6.05
CA VAL A 215 -17.38 3.09 5.41
C VAL A 215 -17.67 1.98 6.41
N ILE A 216 -18.88 1.41 6.31
CA ILE A 216 -19.28 0.23 7.04
C ILE A 216 -19.26 -0.94 6.05
N LEU A 217 -18.48 -1.94 6.40
CA LEU A 217 -18.31 -3.15 5.63
C LEU A 217 -19.08 -4.26 6.35
N ALA A 218 -20.32 -4.51 5.93
CA ALA A 218 -21.12 -5.61 6.46
C ALA A 218 -20.48 -6.93 6.02
N ALA A 219 -20.10 -7.76 6.99
CA ALA A 219 -19.71 -9.14 6.70
C ALA A 219 -20.96 -10.03 6.87
N PRO A 220 -21.35 -10.84 5.87
CA PRO A 220 -22.30 -11.91 6.09
C PRO A 220 -21.72 -12.89 7.13
N ALA A 221 -22.62 -13.66 7.77
CA ALA A 221 -22.18 -14.70 8.72
C ALA A 221 -21.10 -15.58 8.09
N PRO A 222 -20.05 -15.97 8.86
CA PRO A 222 -18.92 -16.71 8.31
C PRO A 222 -19.41 -17.97 7.61
N ALA A 223 -19.07 -18.11 6.34
CA ALA A 223 -19.30 -19.35 5.61
C ALA A 223 -18.36 -20.41 6.20
N ILE A 224 -18.92 -21.39 6.88
CA ILE A 224 -18.20 -22.56 7.34
C ILE A 224 -17.72 -23.27 6.07
N ALA A 225 -16.43 -23.26 5.82
CA ALA A 225 -15.86 -24.03 4.70
C ALA A 225 -16.33 -25.47 4.81
N ALA A 226 -17.09 -25.94 3.84
CA ALA A 226 -17.55 -27.32 3.79
C ALA A 226 -16.31 -28.22 3.88
N ARG A 227 -16.26 -29.10 4.91
CA ARG A 227 -15.26 -30.15 4.98
C ARG A 227 -15.37 -30.95 3.69
N GLN A 228 -14.31 -30.97 2.90
CA GLN A 228 -14.22 -31.96 1.83
C GLN A 228 -14.34 -33.34 2.48
N PRO A 229 -15.26 -34.19 2.04
CA PRO A 229 -15.31 -35.56 2.54
C PRO A 229 -13.98 -36.22 2.16
N SER A 230 -13.28 -36.69 3.18
CA SER A 230 -12.10 -37.53 3.02
C SER A 230 -12.56 -38.77 2.22
N GLY A 231 -12.16 -38.83 0.94
CA GLY A 231 -12.41 -40.01 0.12
C GLY A 231 -11.73 -41.24 0.75
N LEU A 232 -12.49 -42.28 0.91
CA LEU A 232 -12.05 -43.63 1.21
C LEU A 232 -11.29 -44.20 0.00
#